data_3b3df31680b9d7e57d6a36c71260a238
#
_entry.id   3b3df31680b9d7e57d6a36c71260a238
#
_cell.length_a   1.000
_cell.length_b   1.000
_cell.length_c   1.000
_cell.angle_alpha   90.00
_cell.angle_beta   90.00
_cell.angle_gamma   90.00
#
_symmetry.space_group_name_H-M   'P 1'
#
loop_
_entity.id
_entity.type
_entity.pdbx_description
1 polymer ?
#
loop_
_entity_poly.entity_id
_entity_poly.type
_entity_poly.pdbx_seq_one_letter_code
_entity_poly.pdbx_strand_id
1 'polypeptide(L)'
;MTAATLDRYHDLLKDKKPLAALATVMPDGTPQLTPVWFDFEAGRIHINTAKGRVKARNMQQGAAVAVMIVDPDNPYRYVQIRGCVAHSTEDGADQHIDALAKKYLGKERYPFRQPGEVRVRFEIEPTSVQGMG
;
A
#
# COMPACT_ATOMS: atom_id res chain seq x y z
N MET A 1 -6.66 5.43 -19.12
CA MET A 1 -7.72 4.68 -18.50
C MET A 1 -7.18 3.86 -17.33
N THR A 2 -7.34 4.39 -16.14
CA THR A 2 -6.79 3.82 -14.92
C THR A 2 -7.27 2.40 -14.65
N ALA A 3 -8.59 2.17 -14.76
CA ALA A 3 -9.17 0.84 -14.48
C ALA A 3 -8.66 -0.23 -15.46
N ALA A 4 -8.60 0.08 -16.75
CA ALA A 4 -8.13 -0.89 -17.75
C ALA A 4 -6.65 -1.21 -17.56
N THR A 5 -5.84 -0.22 -17.18
CA THR A 5 -4.42 -0.43 -16.90
C THR A 5 -4.25 -1.26 -15.63
N LEU A 6 -5.04 -1.00 -14.59
CA LEU A 6 -5.01 -1.82 -13.37
C LEU A 6 -5.39 -3.27 -13.65
N ASP A 7 -6.38 -3.51 -14.49
CA ASP A 7 -6.79 -4.86 -14.85
C ASP A 7 -5.66 -5.67 -15.49
N ARG A 8 -4.82 -5.01 -16.28
CA ARG A 8 -3.65 -5.64 -16.91
C ARG A 8 -2.67 -6.19 -15.88
N TYR A 9 -2.62 -5.61 -14.70
CA TYR A 9 -1.71 -6.00 -13.62
C TYR A 9 -2.44 -6.66 -12.44
N HIS A 10 -3.63 -7.21 -12.71
CA HIS A 10 -4.46 -7.83 -11.68
C HIS A 10 -3.69 -8.92 -10.90
N ASP A 11 -2.85 -9.69 -11.58
CA ASP A 11 -2.06 -10.73 -10.93
C ASP A 11 -1.08 -10.15 -9.88
N LEU A 12 -0.47 -8.99 -10.16
CA LEU A 12 0.41 -8.32 -9.19
C LEU A 12 -0.38 -7.74 -8.02
N LEU A 13 -1.61 -7.29 -8.28
CA LEU A 13 -2.42 -6.63 -7.27
C LEU A 13 -3.14 -7.62 -6.35
N LYS A 14 -3.53 -8.80 -6.85
CA LYS A 14 -4.38 -9.74 -6.13
C LYS A 14 -3.78 -11.12 -5.91
N ASP A 15 -3.07 -11.66 -6.88
CA ASP A 15 -2.71 -13.10 -6.88
C ASP A 15 -1.32 -13.36 -6.34
N LYS A 16 -0.33 -12.61 -6.79
CA LYS A 16 1.05 -12.72 -6.32
C LYS A 16 1.22 -11.96 -5.01
N LYS A 17 2.39 -12.08 -4.40
CA LYS A 17 2.66 -11.48 -3.08
C LYS A 17 3.86 -10.53 -3.13
N PRO A 18 3.90 -9.57 -4.08
CA PRO A 18 5.00 -8.63 -4.16
C PRO A 18 4.91 -7.60 -3.03
N LEU A 19 6.05 -7.05 -2.64
CA LEU A 19 6.05 -5.83 -1.83
C LEU A 19 5.76 -4.64 -2.73
N ALA A 20 5.22 -3.59 -2.15
CA ALA A 20 5.08 -2.31 -2.82
C ALA A 20 6.13 -1.34 -2.27
N ALA A 21 6.73 -0.55 -3.15
CA ALA A 21 7.53 0.59 -2.73
C ALA A 21 6.60 1.79 -2.63
N LEU A 22 6.42 2.31 -1.41
CA LEU A 22 5.51 3.42 -1.13
C LEU A 22 6.32 4.70 -0.97
N ALA A 23 6.01 5.70 -1.80
CA ALA A 23 6.56 7.04 -1.69
C ALA A 23 5.53 7.96 -1.05
N THR A 24 5.92 8.65 -0.01
CA THR A 24 5.13 9.71 0.64
C THR A 24 5.93 11.00 0.62
N VAL A 25 5.28 12.12 0.91
CA VAL A 25 5.91 13.45 0.84
C VAL A 25 6.06 13.99 2.27
N MET A 26 7.30 14.34 2.61
CA MET A 26 7.62 14.95 3.90
C MET A 26 7.08 16.39 3.95
N PRO A 27 6.93 16.97 5.16
CA PRO A 27 6.47 18.36 5.28
C PRO A 27 7.32 19.38 4.50
N ASP A 28 8.63 19.11 4.32
CA ASP A 28 9.51 19.98 3.56
C ASP A 28 9.46 19.72 2.04
N GLY A 29 8.58 18.82 1.60
CA GLY A 29 8.44 18.50 0.18
C GLY A 29 9.34 17.39 -0.33
N THR A 30 10.25 16.89 0.50
CA THR A 30 11.13 15.79 0.06
C THR A 30 10.40 14.45 0.10
N PRO A 31 10.75 13.51 -0.80
CA PRO A 31 10.10 12.20 -0.80
C PRO A 31 10.68 11.27 0.26
N GLN A 32 9.82 10.40 0.80
CA GLN A 32 10.21 9.33 1.72
C GLN A 32 9.73 8.02 1.09
N LEU A 33 10.59 7.00 1.09
CA LEU A 33 10.33 5.75 0.37
C LEU A 33 10.58 4.55 1.29
N THR A 34 9.60 3.65 1.38
CA THR A 34 9.74 2.40 2.16
C THR A 34 9.02 1.26 1.45
N PRO A 35 9.49 0.00 1.64
CA PRO A 35 8.73 -1.17 1.21
C PRO A 35 7.58 -1.42 2.19
N VAL A 36 6.44 -1.82 1.65
CA VAL A 36 5.25 -2.08 2.47
C VAL A 36 4.50 -3.30 1.95
N TRP A 37 3.75 -3.93 2.85
CA TRP A 37 2.70 -4.88 2.48
C TRP A 37 1.50 -4.08 1.98
N PHE A 38 0.73 -4.67 1.09
CA PHE A 38 -0.49 -4.04 0.59
C PHE A 38 -1.51 -5.10 0.17
N ASP A 39 -2.74 -4.68 0.03
CA ASP A 39 -3.74 -5.41 -0.73
C ASP A 39 -4.51 -4.44 -1.62
N PHE A 40 -5.33 -4.98 -2.49
CA PHE A 40 -6.08 -4.19 -3.47
C PHE A 40 -7.54 -4.61 -3.38
N GLU A 41 -8.40 -3.67 -3.03
CA GLU A 41 -9.82 -3.91 -2.88
C GLU A 41 -10.61 -2.70 -3.40
N ALA A 42 -11.70 -2.96 -4.10
CA ALA A 42 -12.62 -1.92 -4.59
C ALA A 42 -11.89 -0.81 -5.37
N GLY A 43 -10.88 -1.18 -6.17
CA GLY A 43 -10.14 -0.25 -7.00
C GLY A 43 -9.12 0.61 -6.25
N ARG A 44 -8.86 0.33 -4.98
CA ARG A 44 -7.93 1.10 -4.15
C ARG A 44 -6.82 0.21 -3.59
N ILE A 45 -5.65 0.81 -3.41
CA ILE A 45 -4.53 0.18 -2.70
C ILE A 45 -4.74 0.41 -1.21
N HIS A 46 -4.69 -0.66 -0.43
CA HIS A 46 -4.83 -0.59 1.03
C HIS A 46 -3.49 -0.85 1.68
N ILE A 47 -3.07 0.05 2.55
CA ILE A 47 -1.80 0.00 3.28
C ILE A 47 -2.09 0.12 4.76
N ASN A 48 -1.31 -0.58 5.58
CA ASN A 48 -1.46 -0.57 7.02
C ASN A 48 -0.14 -0.16 7.66
N THR A 49 -0.18 0.77 8.60
CA THR A 49 0.99 1.15 9.37
C THR A 49 0.58 1.62 10.76
N ALA A 50 1.56 1.76 11.64
CA ALA A 50 1.30 2.21 13.01
C ALA A 50 1.24 3.73 13.08
N LYS A 51 0.29 4.23 13.85
CA LYS A 51 0.15 5.66 14.16
C LYS A 51 1.46 6.17 14.76
N GLY A 52 1.89 7.36 14.32
CA GLY A 52 3.14 7.97 14.78
C GLY A 52 4.35 7.70 13.90
N ARG A 53 4.29 6.71 13.00
CA ARG A 53 5.36 6.50 12.03
C ARG A 53 5.38 7.62 11.00
N VAL A 54 6.56 7.86 10.41
CA VAL A 54 6.74 8.93 9.42
C VAL A 54 5.75 8.82 8.28
N LYS A 55 5.63 7.64 7.66
CA LYS A 55 4.69 7.45 6.54
C LYS A 55 3.24 7.69 6.96
N ALA A 56 2.87 7.31 8.18
CA ALA A 56 1.52 7.55 8.69
C ALA A 56 1.24 9.05 8.82
N ARG A 57 2.20 9.81 9.32
CA ARG A 57 2.06 11.28 9.44
C ARG A 57 2.00 11.95 8.08
N ASN A 58 2.71 11.41 7.08
CA ASN A 58 2.72 11.96 5.73
C ASN A 58 1.43 11.65 4.95
N MET A 59 0.69 10.61 5.35
CA MET A 59 -0.53 10.19 4.64
C MET A 59 -1.79 10.83 5.22
N GLN A 60 -1.80 12.15 5.29
CA GLN A 60 -2.99 12.89 5.64
C GLN A 60 -4.04 12.78 4.52
N GLN A 61 -5.30 13.05 4.86
CA GLN A 61 -6.38 13.05 3.87
C GLN A 61 -6.01 13.91 2.66
N GLY A 62 -6.08 13.33 1.49
CA GLY A 62 -5.75 14.01 0.24
C GLY A 62 -4.27 14.07 -0.10
N ALA A 63 -3.38 13.57 0.75
CA ALA A 63 -1.94 13.61 0.50
C ALA A 63 -1.57 12.83 -0.76
N ALA A 64 -0.64 13.37 -1.54
CA ALA A 64 -0.12 12.70 -2.72
C ALA A 64 0.81 11.55 -2.31
N VAL A 65 0.65 10.42 -2.97
CA VAL A 65 1.49 9.24 -2.76
C VAL A 65 1.76 8.55 -4.10
N ALA A 66 2.79 7.74 -4.13
CA ALA A 66 3.07 6.87 -5.28
C ALA A 66 3.42 5.47 -4.77
N VAL A 67 3.03 4.48 -5.54
CA VAL A 67 3.28 3.07 -5.22
C VAL A 67 3.85 2.39 -6.46
N MET A 68 4.94 1.65 -6.29
CA MET A 68 5.47 0.82 -7.37
C MET A 68 5.47 -0.63 -6.93
N ILE A 69 4.95 -1.49 -7.79
CA ILE A 69 4.87 -2.93 -7.54
C ILE A 69 5.62 -3.64 -8.67
N VAL A 70 6.69 -4.34 -8.32
CA VAL A 70 7.50 -5.07 -9.29
C VAL A 70 7.09 -6.55 -9.25
N ASP A 71 6.96 -7.14 -10.42
CA ASP A 71 6.64 -8.56 -10.53
C ASP A 71 7.75 -9.39 -9.86
N PRO A 72 7.44 -10.21 -8.85
CA PRO A 72 8.47 -11.01 -8.17
C PRO A 72 9.08 -12.08 -9.08
N ASP A 73 8.43 -12.41 -10.19
CA ASP A 73 8.92 -13.41 -11.13
C ASP A 73 9.62 -12.80 -12.35
N ASN A 74 9.48 -11.48 -12.55
CA ASN A 74 10.07 -10.77 -13.69
C ASN A 74 10.39 -9.32 -13.29
N PRO A 75 11.65 -9.02 -12.95
CA PRO A 75 12.01 -7.70 -12.44
C PRO A 75 11.87 -6.57 -13.47
N TYR A 76 11.63 -6.89 -14.72
CA TYR A 76 11.41 -5.89 -15.78
C TYR A 76 9.93 -5.57 -15.97
N ARG A 77 9.05 -6.26 -15.26
CA ARG A 77 7.62 -6.00 -15.31
C ARG A 77 7.18 -5.32 -14.02
N TYR A 78 6.54 -4.15 -14.13
CA TYR A 78 6.09 -3.40 -12.95
C TYR A 78 4.86 -2.56 -13.27
N VAL A 79 4.17 -2.14 -12.23
CA VAL A 79 3.13 -1.14 -12.32
C VAL A 79 3.45 -0.02 -11.34
N GLN A 80 3.32 1.23 -11.79
CA GLN A 80 3.45 2.44 -10.97
C GLN A 80 2.07 3.08 -10.86
N ILE A 81 1.66 3.37 -9.63
CA ILE A 81 0.37 3.97 -9.33
C ILE A 81 0.64 5.25 -8.58
N ARG A 82 0.21 6.39 -9.13
CA ARG A 82 0.20 7.66 -8.42
C ARG A 82 -1.22 7.92 -7.99
N GLY A 83 -1.38 8.48 -6.81
CA GLY A 83 -2.71 8.72 -6.28
C GLY A 83 -2.69 9.60 -5.06
N CYS A 84 -3.77 9.56 -4.32
CA CYS A 84 -3.91 10.32 -3.09
C CYS A 84 -4.57 9.45 -2.02
N VAL A 85 -4.36 9.84 -0.77
CA VAL A 85 -5.00 9.19 0.37
C VAL A 85 -6.47 9.59 0.38
N ALA A 86 -7.34 8.63 0.04
CA ALA A 86 -8.77 8.87 -0.04
C ALA A 86 -9.46 8.67 1.30
N HIS A 87 -8.94 7.78 2.14
CA HIS A 87 -9.55 7.42 3.41
C HIS A 87 -8.50 6.82 4.33
N SER A 88 -8.66 7.05 5.63
CA SER A 88 -7.88 6.37 6.66
C SER A 88 -8.77 6.08 7.85
N THR A 89 -8.51 4.96 8.54
CA THR A 89 -9.31 4.57 9.69
C THR A 89 -8.53 3.64 10.61
N GLU A 90 -8.79 3.76 11.89
CA GLU A 90 -8.33 2.79 12.88
C GLU A 90 -9.28 1.59 12.96
N ASP A 91 -10.54 1.78 12.53
CA ASP A 91 -11.54 0.72 12.57
C ASP A 91 -11.15 -0.41 11.60
N GLY A 92 -11.07 -1.63 12.13
CA GLY A 92 -10.69 -2.79 11.33
C GLY A 92 -9.22 -2.86 10.96
N ALA A 93 -8.40 -1.91 11.42
CA ALA A 93 -6.98 -1.90 11.06
C ALA A 93 -6.21 -3.07 11.66
N ASP A 94 -6.59 -3.56 12.83
CA ASP A 94 -5.97 -4.74 13.43
C ASP A 94 -6.29 -6.01 12.63
N GLN A 95 -7.53 -6.17 12.21
CA GLN A 95 -7.92 -7.30 11.36
C GLN A 95 -7.22 -7.20 9.99
N HIS A 96 -7.04 -6.00 9.48
CA HIS A 96 -6.37 -5.76 8.20
C HIS A 96 -4.89 -6.16 8.26
N ILE A 97 -4.16 -5.76 9.31
CA ILE A 97 -2.75 -6.16 9.42
C ILE A 97 -2.61 -7.66 9.63
N ASP A 98 -3.56 -8.29 10.31
CA ASP A 98 -3.57 -9.74 10.45
C ASP A 98 -3.78 -10.42 9.08
N ALA A 99 -4.67 -9.90 8.25
CA ALA A 99 -4.90 -10.42 6.90
C ALA A 99 -3.66 -10.26 6.02
N LEU A 100 -2.95 -9.14 6.15
CA LEU A 100 -1.69 -8.94 5.43
C LEU A 100 -0.60 -9.91 5.92
N ALA A 101 -0.54 -10.16 7.22
CA ALA A 101 0.39 -11.15 7.78
C ALA A 101 0.10 -12.55 7.24
N LYS A 102 -1.15 -12.90 7.06
CA LYS A 102 -1.53 -14.17 6.45
C LYS A 102 -1.08 -14.24 5.00
N LYS A 103 -1.28 -13.16 4.25
CA LYS A 103 -0.87 -13.08 2.84
C LYS A 103 0.65 -13.23 2.69
N TYR A 104 1.43 -12.49 3.46
CA TYR A 104 2.88 -12.41 3.26
C TYR A 104 3.69 -13.41 4.07
N LEU A 105 3.20 -13.82 5.25
CA LEU A 105 3.92 -14.69 6.17
C LEU A 105 3.25 -16.05 6.41
N GLY A 106 2.00 -16.20 5.98
CA GLY A 106 1.22 -17.41 6.26
C GLY A 106 0.80 -17.53 7.72
N LYS A 107 0.81 -16.43 8.48
CA LYS A 107 0.47 -16.43 9.91
C LYS A 107 -0.91 -15.84 10.10
N GLU A 108 -1.69 -16.43 11.03
CA GLU A 108 -3.05 -15.97 11.31
C GLU A 108 -3.08 -14.59 11.96
N ARG A 109 -2.00 -14.21 12.66
CA ARG A 109 -1.90 -12.92 13.33
C ARG A 109 -0.56 -12.27 13.02
N TYR A 110 -0.56 -10.94 13.00
CA TYR A 110 0.65 -10.14 12.83
C TYR A 110 1.58 -10.35 14.03
N PRO A 111 2.79 -10.96 13.82
CA PRO A 111 3.64 -11.36 14.93
C PRO A 111 4.50 -10.23 15.51
N PHE A 112 4.55 -9.06 14.86
CA PHE A 112 5.44 -7.97 15.25
C PHE A 112 4.72 -6.84 15.98
N ARG A 113 3.52 -7.11 16.50
CA ARG A 113 2.73 -6.13 17.21
C ARG A 113 3.43 -5.70 18.51
N GLN A 114 3.52 -4.39 18.74
CA GLN A 114 4.14 -3.82 19.93
C GLN A 114 3.07 -3.34 20.92
N PRO A 115 3.36 -3.37 22.25
CA PRO A 115 2.43 -2.82 23.25
C PRO A 115 2.12 -1.36 22.95
N GLY A 116 0.83 -0.99 23.04
CA GLY A 116 0.38 0.38 22.81
C GLY A 116 0.34 0.81 21.36
N GLU A 117 0.67 -0.08 20.42
CA GLU A 117 0.65 0.21 18.99
C GLU A 117 -0.78 0.37 18.51
N VAL A 118 -1.03 1.47 17.80
CA VAL A 118 -2.32 1.73 17.17
C VAL A 118 -2.14 1.60 15.65
N ARG A 119 -2.82 0.65 15.05
CA ARG A 119 -2.77 0.43 13.61
C ARG A 119 -3.76 1.33 12.90
N VAL A 120 -3.38 1.77 11.69
CA VAL A 120 -4.23 2.58 10.82
C VAL A 120 -4.20 1.96 9.43
N ARG A 121 -5.37 1.84 8.82
CA ARG A 121 -5.53 1.40 7.44
C ARG A 121 -5.72 2.62 6.56
N PHE A 122 -4.94 2.72 5.50
CA PHE A 122 -5.00 3.80 4.52
C PHE A 122 -5.47 3.25 3.18
N GLU A 123 -6.37 3.97 2.53
CA GLU A 123 -6.85 3.63 1.19
C GLU A 123 -6.36 4.69 0.22
N ILE A 124 -5.67 4.24 -0.81
CA ILE A 124 -5.10 5.10 -1.85
C ILE A 124 -5.95 5.00 -3.10
N GLU A 125 -6.47 6.15 -3.55
CA GLU A 125 -7.22 6.25 -4.79
C GLU A 125 -6.25 6.48 -5.95
N PRO A 126 -6.17 5.55 -6.92
CA PRO A 126 -5.30 5.74 -8.08
C PRO A 126 -5.81 6.89 -8.96
N THR A 127 -4.91 7.78 -9.34
CA THR A 127 -5.21 8.87 -10.29
C THR A 127 -4.45 8.72 -11.60
N SER A 128 -3.31 8.01 -11.59
CA SER A 128 -2.52 7.75 -12.78
C SER A 128 -1.84 6.40 -12.63
N VAL A 129 -1.94 5.58 -13.66
CA VAL A 129 -1.34 4.23 -13.65
C VAL A 129 -0.49 4.08 -14.90
N GLN A 130 0.73 3.60 -14.70
CA GLN A 130 1.69 3.39 -15.77
C GLN A 130 2.46 2.11 -15.47
N GLY A 131 2.78 1.34 -16.49
CA GLY A 131 3.49 0.10 -16.27
C GLY A 131 4.29 -0.35 -17.47
N MET A 132 5.04 -1.42 -17.27
CA MET A 132 5.83 -2.07 -18.29
C MET A 132 5.62 -3.56 -18.18
N GLY A 133 5.48 -4.23 -19.34
CA GLY A 133 5.31 -5.70 -19.36
C GLY A 133 3.88 -6.23 -19.17
#